data_0d6b234d50e6705fedf10469b04e7902
#
_entry.id   0d6b234d50e6705fedf10469b04e7902
#
_cell.length_a   1.000
_cell.length_b   1.000
_cell.length_c   1.000
_cell.angle_alpha   90.00
_cell.angle_beta   90.00
_cell.angle_gamma   90.00
#
_symmetry.space_group_name_H-M   'P 1'
#
loop_
_entity.id
_entity.type
_entity.pdbx_description
1 polymer ?
#
loop_
_entity_poly.entity_id
_entity_poly.type
_entity_poly.pdbx_seq_one_letter_code
_entity_poly.pdbx_strand_id
1 'polypeptide(L)'
;MKKKPYIRYVILGILATLMVGCIIRIAMPNREWNYTGSYTFAEGESYTEEPVFEHISLGTGVYRVELSYECTGDAIAVCNVKDGTVYQGGLLCNGEHLYSALGHTSYDFWLYEPTEELTVTIDYSGQEKLTTGNLRIVETNLLWTRYLVILAAAALLVLATMWLAVKGRNEQRRQILFGIGVIAFFASIPYFYDGMVSGADLTYHLHRIEGVKDGLLTGQFPVRLEPRWVFDHG
;
A
#
# COMPACT_ATOMS: atom_id res chain seq x y z
N MET A 1 -29.78 -25.00 26.29
CA MET A 1 -29.33 -23.61 26.58
C MET A 1 -30.03 -22.65 25.62
N LYS A 2 -30.92 -21.75 26.07
CA LYS A 2 -31.50 -20.69 25.22
C LYS A 2 -30.40 -19.69 24.92
N LYS A 3 -29.90 -19.66 23.67
CA LYS A 3 -28.92 -18.68 23.22
C LYS A 3 -29.53 -17.27 23.37
N LYS A 4 -28.91 -16.44 24.20
CA LYS A 4 -29.35 -15.08 24.50
C LYS A 4 -29.23 -14.21 23.26
N PRO A 5 -30.31 -13.83 22.55
CA PRO A 5 -30.25 -13.14 21.27
C PRO A 5 -29.63 -11.72 21.35
N TYR A 6 -29.68 -11.11 22.56
CA TYR A 6 -29.20 -9.73 22.78
C TYR A 6 -27.68 -9.55 22.52
N ILE A 7 -26.86 -10.61 22.70
CA ILE A 7 -25.40 -10.51 22.48
C ILE A 7 -25.08 -10.05 21.04
N ARG A 8 -25.82 -10.54 20.05
CA ARG A 8 -25.61 -10.16 18.65
C ARG A 8 -25.93 -8.69 18.39
N TYR A 9 -26.96 -8.16 19.05
CA TYR A 9 -27.28 -6.73 18.95
C TYR A 9 -26.24 -5.86 19.65
N VAL A 10 -25.69 -6.32 20.77
CA VAL A 10 -24.57 -5.62 21.45
C VAL A 10 -23.34 -5.58 20.55
N ILE A 11 -22.98 -6.71 19.92
CA ILE A 11 -21.85 -6.77 18.98
C ILE A 11 -22.08 -5.81 17.82
N LEU A 12 -23.26 -5.81 17.20
CA LEU A 12 -23.59 -4.88 16.10
C LEU A 12 -23.51 -3.42 16.55
N GLY A 13 -23.95 -3.11 17.77
CA GLY A 13 -23.84 -1.77 18.35
C GLY A 13 -22.39 -1.34 18.49
N ILE A 14 -21.52 -2.21 18.99
CA ILE A 14 -20.07 -1.94 19.12
C ILE A 14 -19.45 -1.73 17.73
N LEU A 15 -19.72 -2.62 16.77
CA LEU A 15 -19.21 -2.49 15.40
C LEU A 15 -19.65 -1.19 14.74
N ALA A 16 -20.95 -0.82 14.90
CA ALA A 16 -21.48 0.44 14.37
C ALA A 16 -20.76 1.66 14.98
N THR A 17 -20.53 1.65 16.30
CA THR A 17 -19.80 2.74 16.99
C THR A 17 -18.36 2.87 16.46
N LEU A 18 -17.66 1.75 16.29
CA LEU A 18 -16.30 1.75 15.74
C LEU A 18 -16.26 2.24 14.27
N MET A 19 -17.26 1.82 13.46
CA MET A 19 -17.37 2.30 12.08
C MET A 19 -17.60 3.82 12.02
N VAL A 20 -18.47 4.35 12.89
CA VAL A 20 -18.67 5.80 13.00
C VAL A 20 -17.36 6.50 13.38
N GLY A 21 -16.58 5.94 14.31
CA GLY A 21 -15.26 6.46 14.66
C GLY A 21 -14.32 6.52 13.46
N CYS A 22 -14.25 5.46 12.64
CA CYS A 22 -13.46 5.45 11.41
C CYS A 22 -13.94 6.51 10.40
N ILE A 23 -15.24 6.65 10.21
CA ILE A 23 -15.83 7.65 9.30
C ILE A 23 -15.47 9.07 9.75
N ILE A 24 -15.60 9.35 11.05
CA ILE A 24 -15.23 10.66 11.60
C ILE A 24 -13.75 10.93 11.36
N ARG A 25 -12.86 9.95 11.61
CA ARG A 25 -11.42 10.12 11.37
C ARG A 25 -11.10 10.34 9.89
N ILE A 26 -11.76 9.63 8.97
CA ILE A 26 -11.60 9.82 7.52
C ILE A 26 -12.05 11.23 7.09
N ALA A 27 -13.08 11.78 7.75
CA ALA A 27 -13.58 13.12 7.46
C ALA A 27 -12.71 14.25 8.05
N MET A 28 -11.81 13.93 8.99
CA MET A 28 -10.86 14.89 9.53
C MET A 28 -9.73 15.18 8.53
N PRO A 29 -9.15 16.39 8.55
CA PRO A 29 -7.98 16.68 7.73
C PRO A 29 -6.81 15.78 8.13
N ASN A 30 -6.07 15.32 7.12
CA ASN A 30 -4.86 14.54 7.31
C ASN A 30 -3.76 15.41 7.90
N ARG A 31 -2.89 14.80 8.70
CA ARG A 31 -1.70 15.47 9.22
C ARG A 31 -0.67 15.57 8.10
N GLU A 32 0.05 16.69 8.10
CA GLU A 32 1.08 16.98 7.12
C GLU A 32 2.34 17.47 7.83
N TRP A 33 3.49 17.03 7.34
CA TRP A 33 4.81 17.43 7.76
C TRP A 33 5.57 17.95 6.56
N ASN A 34 6.10 19.16 6.68
CA ASN A 34 6.83 19.81 5.61
C ASN A 34 8.26 20.06 6.08
N TYR A 35 9.22 19.51 5.34
CA TYR A 35 10.63 19.67 5.58
C TYR A 35 11.23 20.47 4.43
N THR A 36 11.89 21.57 4.77
CA THR A 36 12.59 22.40 3.79
C THR A 36 14.05 22.03 3.78
N GLY A 37 14.55 21.70 2.63
CA GLY A 37 15.95 21.34 2.42
C GLY A 37 16.27 21.28 0.94
N SER A 38 17.55 21.28 0.64
CA SER A 38 18.04 21.06 -0.72
C SER A 38 19.37 20.33 -0.63
N TYR A 39 19.45 19.22 -1.32
CA TYR A 39 20.69 18.46 -1.47
C TYR A 39 21.03 18.33 -2.94
N THR A 40 22.29 18.56 -3.32
CA THR A 40 22.73 18.51 -4.71
C THR A 40 23.72 17.37 -4.89
N PHE A 41 23.41 16.49 -5.81
CA PHE A 41 24.27 15.41 -6.27
C PHE A 41 24.99 15.89 -7.55
N ALA A 42 26.31 15.83 -7.53
CA ALA A 42 27.13 16.27 -8.65
C ALA A 42 27.19 15.20 -9.75
N GLU A 43 27.23 15.65 -11.00
CA GLU A 43 27.51 14.79 -12.14
C GLU A 43 28.89 14.11 -11.99
N GLY A 44 28.95 12.82 -12.32
CA GLY A 44 30.18 12.02 -12.24
C GLY A 44 30.46 11.39 -10.89
N GLU A 45 29.68 11.70 -9.85
CA GLU A 45 29.80 11.10 -8.52
C GLU A 45 28.60 10.19 -8.25
N SER A 46 28.84 8.94 -7.90
CA SER A 46 27.80 7.99 -7.50
C SER A 46 27.67 7.96 -5.98
N TYR A 47 26.44 8.00 -5.51
CA TYR A 47 26.09 7.92 -4.09
C TYR A 47 25.12 6.77 -3.87
N THR A 48 25.41 5.91 -2.93
CA THR A 48 24.54 4.82 -2.54
C THR A 48 23.90 5.18 -1.22
N GLU A 49 22.57 5.32 -1.24
CA GLU A 49 21.76 5.54 -0.04
C GLU A 49 22.13 6.79 0.77
N GLU A 50 22.40 7.90 0.09
CA GLU A 50 22.71 9.17 0.76
C GLU A 50 21.48 9.72 1.48
N PRO A 51 21.54 10.00 2.78
CA PRO A 51 20.41 10.58 3.53
C PRO A 51 20.22 12.05 3.14
N VAL A 52 18.99 12.40 2.81
CA VAL A 52 18.60 13.77 2.45
C VAL A 52 17.78 14.43 3.55
N PHE A 53 16.94 13.65 4.23
CA PHE A 53 16.18 14.07 5.40
C PHE A 53 16.26 12.95 6.45
N GLU A 54 16.62 13.34 7.68
CA GLU A 54 16.86 12.41 8.78
C GLU A 54 16.04 12.80 10.01
N HIS A 55 15.95 11.89 10.98
CA HIS A 55 15.31 12.10 12.30
C HIS A 55 13.85 12.55 12.20
N ILE A 56 13.10 11.96 11.27
CA ILE A 56 11.68 12.22 11.09
C ILE A 56 10.90 11.33 12.07
N SER A 57 10.12 11.97 12.96
CA SER A 57 9.29 11.27 13.94
C SER A 57 7.87 11.10 13.43
N LEU A 58 7.41 9.87 13.29
CA LEU A 58 6.06 9.52 12.86
C LEU A 58 5.46 8.41 13.74
N GLY A 59 4.15 8.47 13.94
CA GLY A 59 3.39 7.40 14.57
C GLY A 59 3.07 6.25 13.60
N THR A 60 2.40 5.22 14.10
CA THR A 60 1.85 4.14 13.26
C THR A 60 0.83 4.68 12.27
N GLY A 61 0.95 4.31 10.97
CA GLY A 61 0.04 4.80 9.94
C GLY A 61 0.47 4.45 8.53
N VAL A 62 -0.25 5.00 7.58
CA VAL A 62 0.10 4.97 6.16
C VAL A 62 0.34 6.40 5.72
N TYR A 63 1.49 6.63 5.16
CA TYR A 63 1.97 7.95 4.81
C TYR A 63 2.32 8.01 3.34
N ARG A 64 2.12 9.18 2.74
CA ARG A 64 2.59 9.53 1.40
C ARG A 64 3.78 10.44 1.50
N VAL A 65 4.88 10.04 0.86
CA VAL A 65 6.04 10.90 0.61
C VAL A 65 5.82 11.64 -0.68
N GLU A 66 6.07 12.92 -0.68
CA GLU A 66 6.12 13.78 -1.85
C GLU A 66 7.44 14.55 -1.81
N LEU A 67 8.34 14.28 -2.76
CA LEU A 67 9.63 14.95 -2.87
C LEU A 67 9.69 15.70 -4.20
N SER A 68 9.98 17.01 -4.14
CA SER A 68 10.30 17.80 -5.32
C SER A 68 11.79 17.68 -5.66
N TYR A 69 12.13 17.72 -6.94
CA TYR A 69 13.51 17.67 -7.40
C TYR A 69 13.68 18.32 -8.76
N GLU A 70 14.90 18.67 -9.11
CA GLU A 70 15.32 19.14 -10.42
C GLU A 70 16.43 18.24 -10.93
N CYS A 71 16.32 17.80 -12.18
CA CYS A 71 17.31 16.98 -12.85
C CYS A 71 17.53 17.49 -14.27
N THR A 72 18.78 17.53 -14.73
CA THR A 72 19.15 18.04 -16.06
C THR A 72 18.97 17.03 -17.18
N GLY A 73 18.81 15.76 -16.87
CA GLY A 73 18.59 14.67 -17.81
C GLY A 73 17.87 13.49 -17.15
N ASP A 74 17.92 12.33 -17.75
CA ASP A 74 17.32 11.12 -17.19
C ASP A 74 18.23 10.54 -16.10
N ALA A 75 18.23 11.15 -14.94
CA ALA A 75 18.99 10.66 -13.78
C ALA A 75 18.42 9.32 -13.30
N ILE A 76 19.32 8.34 -13.22
CA ILE A 76 19.00 7.09 -12.55
C ILE A 76 19.21 7.30 -11.06
N ALA A 77 18.15 7.70 -10.37
CA ALA A 77 18.13 7.84 -8.93
C ALA A 77 16.84 7.24 -8.39
N VAL A 78 16.90 6.74 -7.16
CA VAL A 78 15.76 6.15 -6.44
C VAL A 78 15.61 6.85 -5.10
N CYS A 79 14.41 7.35 -4.83
CA CYS A 79 14.06 7.89 -3.53
C CYS A 79 13.50 6.78 -2.64
N ASN A 80 14.13 6.51 -1.50
CA ASN A 80 13.75 5.47 -0.56
C ASN A 80 13.35 6.05 0.79
N VAL A 81 12.50 5.34 1.54
CA VAL A 81 12.19 5.64 2.93
C VAL A 81 12.65 4.47 3.79
N LYS A 82 13.44 4.77 4.83
CA LYS A 82 14.02 3.80 5.75
C LYS A 82 13.66 4.12 7.20
N ASP A 83 13.56 3.09 8.01
CA ASP A 83 13.44 3.21 9.46
C ASP A 83 14.75 2.79 10.11
N GLY A 84 15.47 3.76 10.66
CA GLY A 84 16.77 3.55 11.30
C GLY A 84 16.73 2.69 12.58
N THR A 85 15.55 2.50 13.16
CA THR A 85 15.36 1.61 14.33
C THR A 85 15.33 0.13 13.96
N VAL A 86 15.10 -0.21 12.69
CA VAL A 86 15.02 -1.59 12.22
C VAL A 86 16.40 -2.12 11.87
N TYR A 87 16.74 -3.30 12.41
CA TYR A 87 17.99 -3.99 12.10
C TYR A 87 18.17 -4.16 10.58
N GLN A 88 19.34 -3.80 10.06
CA GLN A 88 19.70 -3.77 8.63
C GLN A 88 19.10 -2.62 7.82
N GLY A 89 18.79 -1.48 8.42
CA GLY A 89 18.35 -0.28 7.72
C GLY A 89 17.02 -0.47 7.01
N GLY A 90 16.00 -0.90 7.75
CA GLY A 90 14.69 -1.36 7.28
C GLY A 90 14.05 -0.48 6.22
N LEU A 91 14.22 -0.88 4.97
CA LEU A 91 13.51 -0.29 3.84
C LEU A 91 12.01 -0.52 4.03
N LEU A 92 11.24 0.56 4.20
CA LEU A 92 9.80 0.48 4.43
C LEU A 92 9.01 0.21 3.15
N CYS A 93 9.56 0.63 2.02
CA CYS A 93 9.02 0.34 0.70
C CYS A 93 10.12 0.46 -0.36
N ASN A 94 9.95 -0.22 -1.49
CA ASN A 94 10.76 0.08 -2.67
C ASN A 94 10.44 1.50 -3.11
N GLY A 95 11.47 2.33 -3.23
CA GLY A 95 11.33 3.71 -3.62
C GLY A 95 10.96 3.88 -5.08
N GLU A 96 10.65 5.12 -5.43
CA GLU A 96 10.32 5.50 -6.80
C GLU A 96 11.55 6.05 -7.52
N HIS A 97 11.65 5.71 -8.80
CA HIS A 97 12.65 6.30 -9.69
C HIS A 97 12.36 7.77 -9.96
N LEU A 98 13.42 8.58 -9.95
CA LEU A 98 13.33 10.01 -10.26
C LEU A 98 13.59 10.23 -11.75
N TYR A 99 12.58 10.72 -12.46
CA TYR A 99 12.65 11.02 -13.89
C TYR A 99 12.67 12.52 -14.14
N SER A 100 13.55 13.00 -15.01
CA SER A 100 13.69 14.42 -15.34
C SER A 100 12.39 15.10 -15.80
N ALA A 101 11.54 14.37 -16.49
CA ALA A 101 10.27 14.87 -17.00
C ALA A 101 9.22 15.18 -15.92
N LEU A 102 9.37 14.66 -14.70
CA LEU A 102 8.34 14.77 -13.67
C LEU A 102 8.59 15.89 -12.66
N GLY A 103 9.85 16.09 -12.22
CA GLY A 103 10.21 17.10 -11.22
C GLY A 103 9.68 16.86 -9.81
N HIS A 104 8.94 15.80 -9.60
CA HIS A 104 8.45 15.36 -8.30
C HIS A 104 8.21 13.85 -8.28
N THR A 105 8.33 13.24 -7.11
CA THR A 105 7.94 11.85 -6.88
C THR A 105 6.93 11.77 -5.73
N SER A 106 6.05 10.78 -5.79
CA SER A 106 5.03 10.56 -4.76
C SER A 106 4.69 9.09 -4.66
N TYR A 107 4.83 8.53 -3.45
CA TYR A 107 4.48 7.13 -3.18
C TYR A 107 4.09 6.92 -1.72
N ASP A 108 3.36 5.83 -1.44
CA ASP A 108 2.87 5.51 -0.12
C ASP A 108 3.76 4.48 0.58
N PHE A 109 3.94 4.62 1.91
CA PHE A 109 4.63 3.64 2.73
C PHE A 109 3.85 3.34 4.02
N TRP A 110 4.07 2.16 4.56
CA TRP A 110 3.44 1.69 5.78
C TRP A 110 4.41 1.75 6.95
N LEU A 111 3.94 2.32 8.07
CA LEU A 111 4.66 2.34 9.33
C LEU A 111 3.84 1.55 10.35
N TYR A 112 4.31 0.34 10.70
CA TYR A 112 3.61 -0.56 11.62
C TYR A 112 3.86 -0.22 13.08
N GLU A 113 5.00 0.39 13.38
CA GLU A 113 5.40 0.85 14.71
C GLU A 113 5.83 2.33 14.63
N PRO A 114 5.64 3.12 15.70
CA PRO A 114 6.11 4.50 15.70
C PRO A 114 7.65 4.54 15.66
N THR A 115 8.21 5.50 14.95
CA THR A 115 9.66 5.72 14.86
C THR A 115 10.01 7.17 15.03
N GLU A 116 11.21 7.46 15.54
CA GLU A 116 11.83 8.79 15.59
C GLU A 116 13.05 8.90 14.65
N GLU A 117 13.37 7.82 13.96
CA GLU A 117 14.57 7.66 13.14
C GLU A 117 14.24 7.37 11.67
N LEU A 118 13.08 7.88 11.19
CA LEU A 118 12.76 7.72 9.78
C LEU A 118 13.67 8.63 8.94
N THR A 119 14.21 8.07 7.87
CA THR A 119 15.16 8.72 6.96
C THR A 119 14.69 8.58 5.53
N VAL A 120 14.75 9.68 4.77
CA VAL A 120 14.57 9.67 3.32
C VAL A 120 15.93 9.71 2.66
N THR A 121 16.24 8.70 1.86
CA THR A 121 17.53 8.53 1.19
C THR A 121 17.39 8.58 -0.32
N ILE A 122 18.45 9.01 -0.99
CA ILE A 122 18.56 8.98 -2.45
C ILE A 122 19.70 8.04 -2.83
N ASP A 123 19.38 7.06 -3.65
CA ASP A 123 20.36 6.23 -4.34
C ASP A 123 20.58 6.80 -5.73
N TYR A 124 21.77 7.37 -5.97
CA TYR A 124 22.08 8.16 -7.15
C TYR A 124 23.23 7.55 -7.96
N SER A 125 23.01 7.36 -9.26
CA SER A 125 23.97 6.68 -10.15
C SER A 125 25.10 7.55 -10.72
N GLY A 126 25.04 8.87 -10.55
CA GLY A 126 26.09 9.79 -11.01
C GLY A 126 26.02 10.20 -12.48
N GLN A 127 24.93 9.94 -13.18
CA GLN A 127 24.84 10.22 -14.62
C GLN A 127 24.54 11.69 -14.93
N GLU A 128 23.76 12.37 -14.09
CA GLU A 128 23.28 13.72 -14.33
C GLU A 128 23.21 14.50 -13.02
N LYS A 129 23.23 15.83 -13.08
CA LYS A 129 23.04 16.64 -11.87
C LYS A 129 21.61 16.50 -11.35
N LEU A 130 21.47 16.13 -10.08
CA LEU A 130 20.21 16.05 -9.37
C LEU A 130 20.22 16.99 -8.18
N THR A 131 19.19 17.81 -8.03
CA THR A 131 18.97 18.63 -6.84
C THR A 131 17.62 18.30 -6.25
N THR A 132 17.59 17.83 -4.99
CA THR A 132 16.35 17.63 -4.24
C THR A 132 15.86 18.94 -3.65
N GLY A 133 14.53 19.09 -3.59
CA GLY A 133 13.87 20.23 -2.97
C GLY A 133 13.17 19.84 -1.67
N ASN A 134 11.99 20.41 -1.46
CA ASN A 134 11.22 20.20 -0.25
C ASN A 134 10.61 18.79 -0.21
N LEU A 135 10.59 18.22 1.01
CA LEU A 135 9.92 16.99 1.34
C LEU A 135 8.60 17.30 2.06
N ARG A 136 7.52 16.70 1.59
CA ARG A 136 6.23 16.72 2.25
C ARG A 136 5.82 15.28 2.56
N ILE A 137 5.42 15.04 3.82
CA ILE A 137 4.87 13.75 4.25
C ILE A 137 3.42 13.98 4.66
N VAL A 138 2.50 13.21 4.12
CA VAL A 138 1.07 13.32 4.38
C VAL A 138 0.54 12.02 4.94
N GLU A 139 -0.13 12.07 6.09
CA GLU A 139 -0.86 10.91 6.61
C GLU A 139 -2.03 10.60 5.67
N THR A 140 -2.17 9.36 5.21
CA THR A 140 -3.26 8.95 4.33
C THR A 140 -4.41 8.33 5.11
N ASN A 141 -5.62 8.33 4.53
CA ASN A 141 -6.79 7.67 5.13
C ASN A 141 -6.86 6.17 4.88
N LEU A 142 -5.84 5.59 4.24
CA LEU A 142 -5.88 4.19 3.79
C LEU A 142 -6.05 3.21 4.95
N LEU A 143 -5.35 3.43 6.07
CA LEU A 143 -5.47 2.62 7.28
C LEU A 143 -6.91 2.62 7.83
N TRP A 144 -7.53 3.80 7.93
CA TRP A 144 -8.88 3.96 8.46
C TRP A 144 -9.93 3.39 7.53
N THR A 145 -9.73 3.53 6.22
CA THR A 145 -10.57 2.91 5.19
C THR A 145 -10.52 1.39 5.30
N ARG A 146 -9.35 0.79 5.53
CA ARG A 146 -9.21 -0.65 5.76
C ARG A 146 -9.95 -1.11 7.01
N TYR A 147 -9.79 -0.40 8.13
CA TYR A 147 -10.54 -0.73 9.34
C TYR A 147 -12.03 -0.65 9.11
N LEU A 148 -12.52 0.36 8.40
CA LEU A 148 -13.94 0.49 8.06
C LEU A 148 -14.44 -0.71 7.24
N VAL A 149 -13.68 -1.16 6.25
CA VAL A 149 -14.01 -2.35 5.43
C VAL A 149 -14.05 -3.61 6.27
N ILE A 150 -13.06 -3.83 7.15
CA ILE A 150 -13.01 -5.00 8.04
C ILE A 150 -14.20 -5.00 9.01
N LEU A 151 -14.52 -3.85 9.61
CA LEU A 151 -15.66 -3.71 10.52
C LEU A 151 -16.98 -3.95 9.80
N ALA A 152 -17.14 -3.44 8.57
CA ALA A 152 -18.32 -3.68 7.75
C ALA A 152 -18.48 -5.16 7.40
N ALA A 153 -17.39 -5.85 7.02
CA ALA A 153 -17.40 -7.29 6.77
C ALA A 153 -17.79 -8.08 8.02
N ALA A 154 -17.25 -7.71 9.20
CA ALA A 154 -17.61 -8.32 10.47
C ALA A 154 -19.11 -8.10 10.81
N ALA A 155 -19.64 -6.90 10.59
CA ALA A 155 -21.06 -6.59 10.78
C ALA A 155 -21.96 -7.43 9.85
N LEU A 156 -21.58 -7.54 8.57
CA LEU A 156 -22.29 -8.40 7.61
C LEU A 156 -22.28 -9.88 8.04
N LEU A 157 -21.16 -10.36 8.58
CA LEU A 157 -21.05 -11.72 9.10
C LEU A 157 -22.01 -11.95 10.28
N VAL A 158 -22.09 -10.99 11.22
CA VAL A 158 -23.03 -11.06 12.35
C VAL A 158 -24.49 -11.06 11.84
N LEU A 159 -24.84 -10.18 10.90
CA LEU A 159 -26.16 -10.13 10.28
C LEU A 159 -26.49 -11.44 9.55
N ALA A 160 -25.53 -12.01 8.83
CA ALA A 160 -25.70 -13.31 8.18
C ALA A 160 -25.95 -14.44 9.20
N THR A 161 -25.26 -14.44 10.36
CA THR A 161 -25.55 -15.40 11.42
C THR A 161 -26.95 -15.22 12.04
N MET A 162 -27.44 -13.98 12.14
CA MET A 162 -28.81 -13.69 12.56
C MET A 162 -29.82 -14.20 11.55
N TRP A 163 -29.60 -13.95 10.28
CA TRP A 163 -30.44 -14.43 9.18
C TRP A 163 -30.50 -15.97 9.13
N LEU A 164 -29.38 -16.66 9.37
CA LEU A 164 -29.32 -18.12 9.46
C LEU A 164 -30.10 -18.69 10.65
N ALA A 165 -30.17 -17.93 11.76
CA ALA A 165 -30.87 -18.36 12.95
C ALA A 165 -32.41 -18.32 12.80
N VAL A 166 -32.92 -17.69 11.74
CA VAL A 166 -34.37 -17.69 11.43
C VAL A 166 -34.77 -19.09 10.95
N LYS A 167 -35.62 -19.77 11.67
CA LYS A 167 -36.15 -21.09 11.26
C LYS A 167 -37.05 -20.95 10.03
N GLY A 168 -36.93 -21.85 9.07
CA GLY A 168 -37.76 -21.83 7.87
C GLY A 168 -37.36 -22.85 6.82
N ARG A 169 -38.16 -22.89 5.75
CA ARG A 169 -38.15 -23.90 4.69
C ARG A 169 -36.79 -24.11 3.97
N ASN A 170 -35.82 -23.20 4.10
CA ASN A 170 -34.56 -23.22 3.39
C ASN A 170 -33.32 -23.21 4.36
N GLU A 171 -33.46 -23.81 5.54
CA GLU A 171 -32.39 -23.74 6.56
C GLU A 171 -31.05 -24.32 6.05
N GLN A 172 -31.10 -25.51 5.43
CA GLN A 172 -29.89 -26.16 4.90
C GLN A 172 -29.21 -25.32 3.79
N ARG A 173 -30.00 -24.76 2.85
CA ARG A 173 -29.45 -23.90 1.78
C ARG A 173 -28.78 -22.65 2.37
N ARG A 174 -29.36 -22.04 3.41
CA ARG A 174 -28.76 -20.87 4.08
C ARG A 174 -27.45 -21.20 4.78
N GLN A 175 -27.37 -22.38 5.42
CA GLN A 175 -26.14 -22.83 6.06
C GLN A 175 -25.02 -23.07 5.04
N ILE A 176 -25.33 -23.66 3.88
CA ILE A 176 -24.38 -23.86 2.78
C ILE A 176 -23.89 -22.51 2.23
N LEU A 177 -24.81 -21.57 1.94
CA LEU A 177 -24.44 -20.24 1.42
C LEU A 177 -23.59 -19.46 2.42
N PHE A 178 -23.88 -19.57 3.71
CA PHE A 178 -23.06 -18.96 4.75
C PHE A 178 -21.65 -19.57 4.78
N GLY A 179 -21.54 -20.90 4.73
CA GLY A 179 -20.26 -21.59 4.69
C GLY A 179 -19.41 -21.15 3.51
N ILE A 180 -20.02 -21.05 2.31
CA ILE A 180 -19.35 -20.54 1.11
C ILE A 180 -18.88 -19.10 1.32
N GLY A 181 -19.74 -18.23 1.87
CA GLY A 181 -19.40 -16.84 2.15
C GLY A 181 -18.23 -16.69 3.13
N VAL A 182 -18.20 -17.51 4.19
CA VAL A 182 -17.09 -17.54 5.15
C VAL A 182 -15.79 -17.96 4.49
N ILE A 183 -15.81 -19.02 3.69
CA ILE A 183 -14.63 -19.50 2.99
C ILE A 183 -14.13 -18.43 2.00
N ALA A 184 -15.02 -17.82 1.22
CA ALA A 184 -14.67 -16.76 0.28
C ALA A 184 -14.07 -15.54 0.99
N PHE A 185 -14.62 -15.15 2.15
CA PHE A 185 -14.07 -14.04 2.96
C PHE A 185 -12.65 -14.35 3.43
N PHE A 186 -12.40 -15.53 4.02
CA PHE A 186 -11.06 -15.89 4.46
C PHE A 186 -10.07 -16.02 3.30
N ALA A 187 -10.50 -16.54 2.16
CA ALA A 187 -9.68 -16.61 0.96
C ALA A 187 -9.32 -15.24 0.38
N SER A 188 -10.14 -14.20 0.64
CA SER A 188 -9.86 -12.85 0.17
C SER A 188 -9.02 -12.00 1.12
N ILE A 189 -8.73 -12.45 2.35
CA ILE A 189 -7.90 -11.70 3.32
C ILE A 189 -6.57 -11.23 2.73
N PRO A 190 -5.80 -12.04 1.98
CA PRO A 190 -4.53 -11.59 1.39
C PRO A 190 -4.65 -10.36 0.49
N TYR A 191 -5.82 -10.16 -0.15
CA TYR A 191 -6.06 -9.00 -1.02
C TYR A 191 -6.29 -7.68 -0.25
N PHE A 192 -6.42 -7.74 1.08
CA PHE A 192 -6.55 -6.55 1.92
C PHE A 192 -5.20 -6.03 2.43
N TYR A 193 -4.10 -6.71 2.14
CA TYR A 193 -2.76 -6.23 2.47
C TYR A 193 -2.19 -5.40 1.32
N ASP A 194 -1.48 -4.32 1.64
CA ASP A 194 -0.68 -3.62 0.66
C ASP A 194 0.59 -4.42 0.38
N GLY A 195 0.86 -4.54 -0.86
CA GLY A 195 1.95 -5.35 -1.36
C GLY A 195 1.46 -6.68 -1.91
N MET A 196 2.16 -7.16 -2.90
CA MET A 196 1.90 -8.46 -3.45
C MET A 196 2.40 -9.52 -2.49
N VAL A 197 1.57 -10.53 -2.26
CA VAL A 197 2.00 -11.73 -1.55
C VAL A 197 3.13 -12.35 -2.37
N SER A 198 4.34 -12.34 -1.82
CA SER A 198 5.50 -12.96 -2.47
C SER A 198 5.25 -14.46 -2.62
N GLY A 199 5.25 -14.92 -3.85
CA GLY A 199 5.15 -16.33 -4.19
C GLY A 199 6.26 -16.69 -5.19
N ALA A 200 6.62 -17.96 -5.30
CA ALA A 200 7.68 -18.41 -6.19
C ALA A 200 7.45 -17.99 -7.66
N ASP A 201 6.20 -17.88 -8.07
CA ASP A 201 5.81 -17.55 -9.45
C ASP A 201 5.36 -16.09 -9.64
N LEU A 202 5.43 -15.25 -8.60
CA LEU A 202 4.93 -13.89 -8.66
C LEU A 202 5.61 -13.07 -9.75
N THR A 203 6.94 -13.09 -9.79
CA THR A 203 7.74 -12.37 -10.79
C THR A 203 7.37 -12.82 -12.21
N TYR A 204 7.18 -14.12 -12.40
CA TYR A 204 6.75 -14.68 -13.67
C TYR A 204 5.39 -14.15 -14.12
N HIS A 205 4.40 -14.11 -13.21
CA HIS A 205 3.06 -13.60 -13.54
C HIS A 205 3.07 -12.10 -13.80
N LEU A 206 3.88 -11.33 -13.07
CA LEU A 206 4.02 -9.90 -13.30
C LEU A 206 4.61 -9.60 -14.68
N HIS A 207 5.70 -10.26 -15.06
CA HIS A 207 6.30 -10.10 -16.38
C HIS A 207 5.32 -10.45 -17.50
N ARG A 208 4.48 -11.48 -17.30
CA ARG A 208 3.43 -11.81 -18.29
C ARG A 208 2.39 -10.71 -18.41
N ILE A 209 1.93 -10.14 -17.31
CA ILE A 209 0.96 -9.03 -17.34
C ILE A 209 1.57 -7.82 -18.06
N GLU A 210 2.83 -7.48 -17.76
CA GLU A 210 3.54 -6.39 -18.44
C GLU A 210 3.73 -6.67 -19.93
N GLY A 211 4.13 -7.88 -20.30
CA GLY A 211 4.31 -8.26 -21.70
C GLY A 211 3.00 -8.19 -22.49
N VAL A 212 1.90 -8.66 -21.92
CA VAL A 212 0.55 -8.52 -22.53
C VAL A 212 0.16 -7.06 -22.69
N LYS A 213 0.39 -6.23 -21.66
CA LYS A 213 0.15 -4.79 -21.72
C LYS A 213 0.94 -4.13 -22.84
N ASP A 214 2.24 -4.42 -22.94
CA ASP A 214 3.13 -3.85 -23.97
C ASP A 214 2.71 -4.31 -25.37
N GLY A 215 2.35 -5.59 -25.53
CA GLY A 215 1.80 -6.11 -26.78
C GLY A 215 0.53 -5.37 -27.21
N LEU A 216 -0.41 -5.13 -26.29
CA LEU A 216 -1.63 -4.39 -26.58
C LEU A 216 -1.35 -2.92 -26.95
N LEU A 217 -0.44 -2.25 -26.22
CA LEU A 217 -0.08 -0.85 -26.48
C LEU A 217 0.63 -0.68 -27.82
N THR A 218 1.35 -1.69 -28.30
CA THR A 218 1.98 -1.72 -29.64
C THR A 218 1.02 -2.15 -30.74
N GLY A 219 -0.25 -2.40 -30.44
CA GLY A 219 -1.31 -2.74 -31.40
C GLY A 219 -1.38 -4.22 -31.76
N GLN A 220 -0.70 -5.07 -31.04
CA GLN A 220 -0.76 -6.52 -31.24
C GLN A 220 -2.03 -7.11 -30.58
N PHE A 221 -3.01 -7.50 -31.39
CA PHE A 221 -4.22 -8.19 -30.87
C PHE A 221 -4.63 -9.34 -31.80
N PRO A 222 -4.78 -10.57 -31.29
CA PRO A 222 -4.39 -11.01 -29.94
C PRO A 222 -2.86 -10.99 -29.74
N VAL A 223 -2.42 -10.79 -28.49
CA VAL A 223 -0.99 -10.82 -28.14
C VAL A 223 -0.48 -12.24 -28.35
N ARG A 224 0.40 -12.44 -29.31
CA ARG A 224 0.97 -13.75 -29.67
C ARG A 224 2.42 -13.91 -29.25
N LEU A 225 3.13 -12.80 -29.09
CA LEU A 225 4.53 -12.77 -28.67
C LEU A 225 4.62 -11.88 -27.44
N GLU A 226 5.27 -12.37 -26.40
CA GLU A 226 5.51 -11.68 -25.16
C GLU A 226 7.02 -11.51 -24.96
N PRO A 227 7.59 -10.34 -25.36
CA PRO A 227 9.03 -10.15 -25.42
C PRO A 227 9.73 -10.19 -24.06
N ARG A 228 8.97 -10.06 -22.97
CA ARG A 228 9.52 -10.06 -21.60
C ARG A 228 9.49 -11.44 -20.92
N TRP A 229 9.11 -12.47 -21.62
CA TRP A 229 9.14 -13.79 -21.05
C TRP A 229 10.56 -14.36 -21.04
N VAL A 230 10.82 -15.28 -20.12
CA VAL A 230 12.13 -15.89 -19.90
C VAL A 230 12.81 -16.20 -21.22
N PHE A 231 13.97 -15.54 -21.46
CA PHE A 231 14.80 -15.67 -22.68
C PHE A 231 14.20 -15.13 -23.99
N ASP A 232 13.31 -14.15 -23.96
CA ASP A 232 12.68 -13.56 -25.16
C ASP A 232 12.00 -14.57 -26.10
N HIS A 233 11.63 -15.71 -25.59
CA HIS A 233 10.87 -16.71 -26.31
C HIS A 233 9.40 -16.62 -25.89
N GLY A 234 8.64 -15.80 -26.61
CA GLY A 234 7.20 -15.61 -26.41
C GLY A 234 6.36 -16.80 -26.83
#